data_fbf64e27d06e8bcfad12dde240b3bb82
#
_entry.id   fbf64e27d06e8bcfad12dde240b3bb82
#
_cell.length_a   1.000
_cell.length_b   1.000
_cell.length_c   1.000
_cell.angle_alpha   90.00
_cell.angle_beta   90.00
_cell.angle_gamma   90.00
#
_symmetry.space_group_name_H-M   'P 1'
#
loop_
_entity.id
_entity.type
_entity.pdbx_description
1 polymer ?
#
loop_
_entity_poly.entity_id
_entity_poly.type
_entity_poly.pdbx_seq_one_letter_code
_entity_poly.pdbx_strand_id
1 'polypeptide(L)'
;PLDDEADFQVIKALASSQEWLNGARIGKEFDRSDEARKAYLDRILSFVNLPALRPLKIVINSGNGAAGPSFDAIAARLQDSGAPLEFVRVHHAPDAAFPNGIPNPLLPENHSATADVVKAEKADFGVAFDGDFDRCFFFDETGQFVPGEYVVGLLASIFLEKEVGAKIVHDPR
;
A
#
# COMPACT_ATOMS: atom_id res chain seq x y z
N PRO A 1 -18.63 17.96 -1.58
CA PRO A 1 -18.57 16.80 -2.44
C PRO A 1 -18.87 17.24 -3.87
N LEU A 2 -18.17 16.68 -4.85
CA LEU A 2 -18.46 16.89 -6.26
C LEU A 2 -19.73 16.11 -6.62
N ASP A 3 -20.61 16.73 -7.39
CA ASP A 3 -21.81 16.08 -7.92
C ASP A 3 -21.47 15.34 -9.21
N ASP A 4 -21.81 14.05 -9.28
CA ASP A 4 -21.45 13.19 -10.41
C ASP A 4 -22.13 13.63 -11.72
N GLU A 5 -23.38 14.10 -11.65
CA GLU A 5 -24.14 14.47 -12.85
C GLU A 5 -23.84 15.90 -13.32
N ALA A 6 -23.57 16.82 -12.39
CA ALA A 6 -23.31 18.22 -12.74
C ALA A 6 -21.79 18.50 -12.85
N ASP A 7 -21.04 18.33 -11.75
CA ASP A 7 -19.65 18.79 -11.69
C ASP A 7 -18.71 17.90 -12.50
N PHE A 8 -18.88 16.57 -12.43
CA PHE A 8 -18.04 15.63 -13.15
C PHE A 8 -18.23 15.72 -14.67
N GLN A 9 -19.48 15.95 -15.14
CA GLN A 9 -19.73 16.10 -16.57
C GLN A 9 -19.09 17.39 -17.11
N VAL A 10 -19.10 18.46 -16.34
CA VAL A 10 -18.39 19.70 -16.70
C VAL A 10 -16.88 19.49 -16.79
N ILE A 11 -16.28 18.84 -15.79
CA ILE A 11 -14.84 18.51 -15.79
C ILE A 11 -14.48 17.63 -16.98
N LYS A 12 -15.29 16.61 -17.26
CA LYS A 12 -15.09 15.71 -18.41
C LYS A 12 -15.18 16.46 -19.74
N ALA A 13 -16.16 17.33 -19.88
CA ALA A 13 -16.32 18.15 -21.10
C ALA A 13 -15.12 19.08 -21.29
N LEU A 14 -14.68 19.78 -20.24
CA LEU A 14 -13.50 20.64 -20.28
C LEU A 14 -12.23 19.87 -20.63
N ALA A 15 -12.02 18.70 -20.03
CA ALA A 15 -10.88 17.84 -20.35
C ALA A 15 -10.91 17.34 -21.80
N SER A 16 -12.09 17.06 -22.34
CA SER A 16 -12.27 16.57 -23.72
C SER A 16 -12.14 17.69 -24.76
N SER A 17 -12.48 18.93 -24.42
CA SER A 17 -12.38 20.08 -25.35
C SER A 17 -10.94 20.47 -25.65
N GLN A 18 -9.98 20.11 -24.79
CA GLN A 18 -8.60 20.55 -24.85
C GLN A 18 -8.41 22.08 -24.87
N GLU A 19 -9.44 22.82 -24.47
CA GLU A 19 -9.39 24.27 -24.32
C GLU A 19 -8.76 24.62 -22.97
N TRP A 20 -7.45 24.64 -22.92
CA TRP A 20 -6.71 24.97 -21.71
C TRP A 20 -6.59 26.48 -21.54
N LEU A 21 -6.75 26.95 -20.31
CA LEU A 21 -6.45 28.33 -19.97
C LEU A 21 -4.98 28.60 -20.26
N ASN A 22 -4.71 29.52 -21.17
CA ASN A 22 -3.35 30.02 -21.44
C ASN A 22 -2.88 30.77 -20.18
N GLY A 23 -2.15 30.08 -19.30
CA GLY A 23 -1.57 30.69 -18.12
C GLY A 23 -0.50 31.71 -18.51
N ALA A 24 -0.54 32.90 -17.93
CA ALA A 24 0.47 33.93 -18.14
C ALA A 24 1.85 33.57 -17.57
N ARG A 25 1.97 32.45 -16.84
CA ARG A 25 3.24 32.00 -16.22
C ARG A 25 3.48 30.54 -16.58
N ILE A 26 4.60 30.32 -17.26
CA ILE A 26 5.14 28.96 -17.42
C ILE A 26 5.94 28.66 -16.15
N GLY A 27 5.54 27.62 -15.44
CA GLY A 27 6.27 27.11 -14.27
C GLY A 27 7.62 26.51 -14.68
N LYS A 28 8.40 26.12 -13.69
CA LYS A 28 9.59 25.30 -13.89
C LYS A 28 9.28 23.88 -13.44
N GLU A 29 9.73 22.91 -14.20
CA GLU A 29 9.68 21.50 -13.85
C GLU A 29 11.00 21.12 -13.16
N PHE A 30 10.89 20.37 -12.07
CA PHE A 30 12.02 19.85 -11.31
C PHE A 30 11.79 18.38 -11.05
N ASP A 31 12.71 17.52 -11.44
CA ASP A 31 12.73 16.14 -10.99
C ASP A 31 13.33 16.07 -9.58
N ARG A 32 12.51 15.68 -8.62
CA ARG A 32 12.89 15.46 -7.21
C ARG A 32 12.56 14.04 -6.74
N SER A 33 12.48 13.10 -7.67
CA SER A 33 12.06 11.71 -7.40
C SER A 33 12.94 11.02 -6.38
N ASP A 34 14.26 11.16 -6.47
CA ASP A 34 15.19 10.53 -5.53
C ASP A 34 15.09 11.16 -4.13
N GLU A 35 14.96 12.49 -4.04
CA GLU A 35 14.78 13.19 -2.78
C GLU A 35 13.46 12.75 -2.11
N ALA A 36 12.38 12.71 -2.87
CA ALA A 36 11.06 12.29 -2.37
C ALA A 36 11.10 10.84 -1.90
N ARG A 37 11.71 9.94 -2.69
CA ARG A 37 11.88 8.52 -2.31
C ARG A 37 12.66 8.38 -1.01
N LYS A 38 13.79 9.08 -0.89
CA LYS A 38 14.59 9.06 0.32
C LYS A 38 13.78 9.51 1.55
N ALA A 39 13.10 10.64 1.45
CA ALA A 39 12.29 11.18 2.53
C ALA A 39 11.14 10.22 2.92
N TYR A 40 10.49 9.60 1.94
CA TYR A 40 9.46 8.58 2.16
C TYR A 40 10.02 7.37 2.93
N LEU A 41 11.15 6.81 2.48
CA LEU A 41 11.78 5.67 3.14
C LEU A 41 12.22 6.01 4.57
N ASP A 42 12.82 7.17 4.79
CA ASP A 42 13.24 7.61 6.11
C ASP A 42 12.02 7.74 7.04
N ARG A 43 10.89 8.23 6.52
CA ARG A 43 9.64 8.32 7.27
C ARG A 43 9.05 6.95 7.60
N ILE A 44 8.94 6.06 6.63
CA ILE A 44 8.39 4.70 6.84
C ILE A 44 9.24 3.94 7.87
N LEU A 45 10.55 3.96 7.71
CA LEU A 45 11.45 3.22 8.61
C LEU A 45 11.51 3.82 10.01
N SER A 46 11.13 5.09 10.19
CA SER A 46 11.02 5.68 11.53
C SER A 46 9.95 5.04 12.42
N PHE A 47 9.02 4.28 11.84
CA PHE A 47 8.02 3.51 12.60
C PHE A 47 8.51 2.12 12.99
N VAL A 48 9.64 1.66 12.43
CA VAL A 48 10.14 0.29 12.64
C VAL A 48 11.13 0.27 13.80
N ASN A 49 10.84 -0.56 14.80
CA ASN A 49 11.79 -0.86 15.87
C ASN A 49 12.64 -2.07 15.46
N LEU A 50 13.73 -1.83 14.74
CA LEU A 50 14.60 -2.88 14.21
C LEU A 50 15.06 -3.91 15.28
N PRO A 51 15.49 -3.50 16.50
CA PRO A 51 15.88 -4.46 17.54
C PRO A 51 14.75 -5.37 18.02
N ALA A 52 13.50 -5.00 17.81
CA ALA A 52 12.35 -5.80 18.21
C ALA A 52 11.88 -6.78 17.11
N LEU A 53 12.46 -6.70 15.90
CA LEU A 53 12.12 -7.61 14.83
C LEU A 53 12.66 -9.02 15.11
N ARG A 54 11.80 -10.00 14.97
CA ARG A 54 12.16 -11.42 14.94
C ARG A 54 12.27 -11.90 13.49
N PRO A 55 12.91 -13.03 13.22
CA PRO A 55 12.86 -13.66 11.90
C PRO A 55 11.41 -13.89 11.46
N LEU A 56 11.08 -13.39 10.27
CA LEU A 56 9.77 -13.53 9.66
C LEU A 56 9.91 -13.73 8.16
N LYS A 57 9.10 -14.63 7.61
CA LYS A 57 8.90 -14.81 6.17
C LYS A 57 7.55 -14.20 5.79
N ILE A 58 7.55 -13.26 4.86
CA ILE A 58 6.38 -12.45 4.53
C ILE A 58 6.11 -12.53 3.03
N VAL A 59 4.88 -12.87 2.65
CA VAL A 59 4.43 -12.79 1.25
C VAL A 59 3.97 -11.36 0.96
N ILE A 60 4.46 -10.78 -0.11
CA ILE A 60 4.12 -9.44 -0.58
C ILE A 60 3.51 -9.53 -1.98
N ASN A 61 2.22 -9.32 -2.07
CA ASN A 61 1.49 -9.25 -3.33
C ASN A 61 1.27 -7.80 -3.74
N SER A 62 1.99 -7.36 -4.75
CA SER A 62 1.91 -5.98 -5.28
C SER A 62 0.81 -5.80 -6.34
N GLY A 63 0.07 -6.86 -6.70
CA GLY A 63 -1.04 -6.83 -7.64
C GLY A 63 -0.70 -6.29 -9.04
N ASN A 64 0.58 -6.32 -9.45
CA ASN A 64 1.10 -5.62 -10.63
C ASN A 64 0.86 -4.10 -10.61
N GLY A 65 0.60 -3.53 -9.45
CA GLY A 65 0.39 -2.10 -9.24
C GLY A 65 1.66 -1.33 -8.86
N ALA A 66 1.47 -0.17 -8.24
CA ALA A 66 2.55 0.76 -7.89
C ALA A 66 3.39 0.30 -6.68
N ALA A 67 2.94 -0.69 -5.91
CA ALA A 67 3.59 -1.13 -4.68
C ALA A 67 4.99 -1.72 -4.89
N GLY A 68 5.20 -2.48 -5.98
CA GLY A 68 6.42 -3.26 -6.19
C GLY A 68 7.73 -2.48 -6.01
N PRO A 69 8.00 -1.44 -6.80
CA PRO A 69 9.23 -0.66 -6.69
C PRO A 69 9.41 0.05 -5.35
N SER A 70 8.31 0.53 -4.75
CA SER A 70 8.33 1.17 -3.44
C SER A 70 8.67 0.16 -2.34
N PHE A 71 8.08 -1.04 -2.42
CA PHE A 71 8.39 -2.12 -1.50
C PHE A 71 9.85 -2.60 -1.64
N ASP A 72 10.38 -2.72 -2.87
CA ASP A 72 11.79 -3.10 -3.06
C ASP A 72 12.75 -2.13 -2.37
N ALA A 73 12.46 -0.83 -2.45
CA ALA A 73 13.28 0.17 -1.77
C ALA A 73 13.20 0.05 -0.23
N ILE A 74 12.01 -0.26 0.32
CA ILE A 74 11.83 -0.54 1.75
C ILE A 74 12.58 -1.81 2.15
N ALA A 75 12.41 -2.89 1.39
CA ALA A 75 13.04 -4.19 1.65
C ALA A 75 14.58 -4.08 1.66
N ALA A 76 15.16 -3.39 0.67
CA ALA A 76 16.58 -3.13 0.61
C ALA A 76 17.10 -2.42 1.86
N ARG A 77 16.43 -1.33 2.27
CA ARG A 77 16.81 -0.59 3.49
C ARG A 77 16.69 -1.43 4.77
N LEU A 78 15.67 -2.28 4.89
CA LEU A 78 15.52 -3.21 6.01
C LEU A 78 16.63 -4.24 6.02
N GLN A 79 16.98 -4.82 4.87
CA GLN A 79 18.06 -5.79 4.71
C GLN A 79 19.43 -5.16 5.04
N ASP A 80 19.71 -3.98 4.51
CA ASP A 80 20.95 -3.23 4.81
C ASP A 80 21.08 -2.90 6.31
N SER A 81 19.95 -2.76 7.00
CA SER A 81 19.90 -2.53 8.44
C SER A 81 19.97 -3.83 9.26
N GLY A 82 20.14 -4.99 8.63
CA GLY A 82 20.24 -6.29 9.28
C GLY A 82 18.92 -6.86 9.80
N ALA A 83 17.77 -6.37 9.30
CA ALA A 83 16.47 -6.92 9.67
C ALA A 83 16.37 -8.40 9.25
N PRO A 84 15.96 -9.31 10.16
CA PRO A 84 15.92 -10.75 9.88
C PRO A 84 14.62 -11.13 9.14
N LEU A 85 14.37 -10.48 8.00
CA LEU A 85 13.14 -10.62 7.23
C LEU A 85 13.41 -11.27 5.87
N GLU A 86 12.57 -12.23 5.50
CA GLU A 86 12.51 -12.86 4.18
C GLU A 86 11.23 -12.43 3.47
N PHE A 87 11.34 -12.07 2.19
CA PHE A 87 10.19 -11.60 1.41
C PHE A 87 9.96 -12.45 0.17
N VAL A 88 8.76 -12.97 0.03
CA VAL A 88 8.27 -13.67 -1.17
C VAL A 88 7.39 -12.71 -1.97
N ARG A 89 7.78 -12.43 -3.20
CA ARG A 89 7.13 -11.45 -4.07
C ARG A 89 6.13 -12.12 -5.00
N VAL A 90 4.91 -11.55 -5.07
CA VAL A 90 3.82 -12.01 -5.93
C VAL A 90 3.32 -10.85 -6.77
N HIS A 91 3.07 -11.07 -8.05
CA HIS A 91 2.59 -10.05 -9.00
C HIS A 91 3.34 -8.72 -8.83
N HIS A 92 4.66 -8.80 -8.77
CA HIS A 92 5.49 -7.74 -8.21
C HIS A 92 5.80 -6.61 -9.20
N ALA A 93 6.06 -6.97 -10.46
CA ALA A 93 6.38 -5.97 -11.49
C ALA A 93 5.14 -5.16 -11.86
N PRO A 94 5.23 -3.80 -11.86
CA PRO A 94 4.13 -2.96 -12.33
C PRO A 94 3.76 -3.25 -13.78
N ASP A 95 2.47 -3.44 -14.03
CA ASP A 95 1.93 -3.62 -15.38
C ASP A 95 0.52 -3.02 -15.45
N ALA A 96 0.37 -1.93 -16.20
CA ALA A 96 -0.90 -1.22 -16.33
C ALA A 96 -2.00 -2.03 -17.02
N ALA A 97 -1.66 -3.15 -17.66
CA ALA A 97 -2.63 -4.08 -18.23
C ALA A 97 -3.24 -5.02 -17.17
N PHE A 98 -2.67 -5.08 -15.96
CA PHE A 98 -3.09 -5.96 -14.88
C PHE A 98 -3.32 -7.40 -15.34
N PRO A 99 -2.27 -8.12 -15.78
CA PRO A 99 -2.42 -9.45 -16.41
C PRO A 99 -3.01 -10.51 -15.47
N ASN A 100 -2.98 -10.27 -14.16
CA ASN A 100 -3.56 -11.12 -13.12
C ASN A 100 -4.90 -10.57 -12.57
N GLY A 101 -5.54 -9.66 -13.30
CA GLY A 101 -6.76 -8.98 -12.88
C GLY A 101 -6.48 -7.69 -12.09
N ILE A 102 -7.50 -6.83 -12.03
CA ILE A 102 -7.41 -5.58 -11.26
C ILE A 102 -7.25 -5.92 -9.77
N PRO A 103 -6.17 -5.47 -9.12
CA PRO A 103 -5.91 -5.81 -7.72
C PRO A 103 -6.89 -5.10 -6.79
N ASN A 104 -7.80 -5.86 -6.24
CA ASN A 104 -8.70 -5.43 -5.18
C ASN A 104 -8.75 -6.53 -4.11
N PRO A 105 -7.90 -6.46 -3.08
CA PRO A 105 -7.84 -7.49 -2.04
C PRO A 105 -9.07 -7.57 -1.14
N LEU A 106 -10.02 -6.62 -1.23
CA LEU A 106 -11.31 -6.73 -0.55
C LEU A 106 -12.22 -7.81 -1.15
N LEU A 107 -12.00 -8.16 -2.42
CA LEU A 107 -12.83 -9.13 -3.13
C LEU A 107 -12.33 -10.55 -2.81
N PRO A 108 -13.19 -11.45 -2.27
CA PRO A 108 -12.80 -12.81 -1.89
C PRO A 108 -12.18 -13.63 -3.03
N GLU A 109 -12.61 -13.39 -4.26
CA GLU A 109 -12.06 -14.03 -5.46
C GLU A 109 -10.57 -13.70 -5.71
N ASN A 110 -10.06 -12.61 -5.16
CA ASN A 110 -8.66 -12.21 -5.28
C ASN A 110 -7.78 -12.73 -4.13
N HIS A 111 -8.36 -13.34 -3.09
CA HIS A 111 -7.62 -13.80 -1.92
C HIS A 111 -6.63 -14.92 -2.22
N SER A 112 -7.00 -15.86 -3.12
CA SER A 112 -6.17 -17.03 -3.43
C SER A 112 -4.78 -16.67 -3.92
N ALA A 113 -4.64 -15.57 -4.66
CA ALA A 113 -3.35 -15.09 -5.18
C ALA A 113 -2.30 -14.84 -4.07
N THR A 114 -2.74 -14.47 -2.88
CA THR A 114 -1.86 -14.27 -1.71
C THR A 114 -1.92 -15.47 -0.77
N ALA A 115 -3.12 -15.92 -0.44
CA ALA A 115 -3.37 -16.98 0.53
C ALA A 115 -2.67 -18.30 0.19
N ASP A 116 -2.69 -18.70 -1.08
CA ASP A 116 -2.09 -19.96 -1.50
C ASP A 116 -0.56 -19.89 -1.47
N VAL A 117 0.02 -18.73 -1.75
CA VAL A 117 1.47 -18.53 -1.63
C VAL A 117 1.91 -18.52 -0.17
N VAL A 118 1.13 -17.88 0.74
CA VAL A 118 1.41 -17.94 2.19
C VAL A 118 1.51 -19.38 2.66
N LYS A 119 0.55 -20.23 2.29
CA LYS A 119 0.54 -21.66 2.66
C LYS A 119 1.69 -22.43 2.02
N ALA A 120 1.91 -22.24 0.72
CA ALA A 120 2.94 -22.96 -0.03
C ALA A 120 4.35 -22.65 0.50
N GLU A 121 4.60 -21.41 0.79
CA GLU A 121 5.88 -20.91 1.30
C GLU A 121 6.03 -21.06 2.83
N LYS A 122 4.97 -21.47 3.52
CA LYS A 122 4.91 -21.50 4.99
C LYS A 122 5.33 -20.17 5.59
N ALA A 123 4.82 -19.09 5.01
CA ALA A 123 5.12 -17.74 5.45
C ALA A 123 4.37 -17.42 6.76
N ASP A 124 4.94 -16.52 7.56
CA ASP A 124 4.32 -16.10 8.82
C ASP A 124 3.05 -15.27 8.59
N PHE A 125 3.00 -14.53 7.49
CA PHE A 125 1.80 -13.81 7.03
C PHE A 125 1.96 -13.31 5.59
N GLY A 126 0.87 -12.81 5.02
CA GLY A 126 0.84 -12.18 3.71
C GLY A 126 0.31 -10.76 3.76
N VAL A 127 0.78 -9.94 2.81
CA VAL A 127 0.29 -8.59 2.56
C VAL A 127 -0.10 -8.48 1.10
N ALA A 128 -1.28 -7.92 0.83
CA ALA A 128 -1.72 -7.61 -0.53
C ALA A 128 -2.06 -6.12 -0.64
N PHE A 129 -1.63 -5.50 -1.73
CA PHE A 129 -1.90 -4.11 -2.03
C PHE A 129 -2.91 -3.97 -3.18
N ASP A 130 -3.60 -2.85 -3.24
CA ASP A 130 -4.38 -2.47 -4.40
C ASP A 130 -3.52 -1.75 -5.46
N GLY A 131 -4.13 -1.35 -6.59
CA GLY A 131 -3.39 -0.93 -7.78
C GLY A 131 -2.58 0.35 -7.62
N ASP A 132 -3.08 1.33 -6.88
CA ASP A 132 -2.42 2.62 -6.63
C ASP A 132 -1.71 2.70 -5.28
N PHE A 133 -1.71 1.57 -4.53
CA PHE A 133 -0.92 1.40 -3.31
C PHE A 133 -1.38 2.28 -2.14
N ASP A 134 -2.65 2.64 -2.09
CA ASP A 134 -3.21 3.40 -0.98
C ASP A 134 -3.85 2.51 0.10
N ARG A 135 -4.10 1.23 -0.20
CA ARG A 135 -4.67 0.23 0.71
C ARG A 135 -3.80 -1.00 0.82
N CYS A 136 -3.68 -1.55 2.04
CA CYS A 136 -3.03 -2.83 2.29
C CYS A 136 -3.92 -3.76 3.12
N PHE A 137 -3.83 -5.05 2.84
CA PHE A 137 -4.62 -6.09 3.46
C PHE A 137 -3.73 -7.23 3.91
N PHE A 138 -4.13 -7.92 4.96
CA PHE A 138 -3.32 -8.93 5.61
C PHE A 138 -3.96 -10.32 5.51
N PHE A 139 -3.10 -11.32 5.47
CA PHE A 139 -3.43 -12.75 5.52
C PHE A 139 -2.59 -13.38 6.61
N ASP A 140 -3.20 -14.20 7.47
CA ASP A 140 -2.47 -14.89 8.51
C ASP A 140 -1.63 -16.07 7.97
N GLU A 141 -0.92 -16.78 8.84
CA GLU A 141 -0.06 -17.91 8.49
C GLU A 141 -0.85 -19.10 7.91
N THR A 142 -2.16 -19.14 8.07
CA THR A 142 -3.04 -20.14 7.46
C THR A 142 -3.56 -19.70 6.10
N GLY A 143 -3.23 -18.47 5.66
CA GLY A 143 -3.74 -17.85 4.46
C GLY A 143 -5.16 -17.31 4.60
N GLN A 144 -5.69 -17.16 5.82
CA GLN A 144 -6.97 -16.51 6.01
C GLN A 144 -6.83 -15.00 5.94
N PHE A 145 -7.77 -14.37 5.24
CA PHE A 145 -7.87 -12.92 5.19
C PHE A 145 -8.17 -12.34 6.56
N VAL A 146 -7.40 -11.35 6.97
CA VAL A 146 -7.59 -10.64 8.25
C VAL A 146 -8.51 -9.44 8.00
N PRO A 147 -9.73 -9.43 8.54
CA PRO A 147 -10.63 -8.30 8.39
C PRO A 147 -10.04 -7.01 8.94
N GLY A 148 -10.32 -5.89 8.23
CA GLY A 148 -9.70 -4.58 8.52
C GLY A 148 -9.98 -4.06 9.92
N GLU A 149 -11.11 -4.41 10.51
CA GLU A 149 -11.48 -4.03 11.88
C GLU A 149 -10.50 -4.56 12.94
N TYR A 150 -9.90 -5.73 12.74
CA TYR A 150 -8.84 -6.23 13.63
C TYR A 150 -7.56 -5.40 13.51
N VAL A 151 -7.21 -5.00 12.28
CA VAL A 151 -6.05 -4.14 12.02
C VAL A 151 -6.26 -2.76 12.65
N VAL A 152 -7.45 -2.18 12.48
CA VAL A 152 -7.83 -0.91 13.11
C VAL A 152 -7.77 -1.01 14.64
N GLY A 153 -8.29 -2.10 15.22
CA GLY A 153 -8.23 -2.34 16.66
C GLY A 153 -6.80 -2.44 17.17
N LEU A 154 -5.93 -3.17 16.47
CA LEU A 154 -4.51 -3.30 16.80
C LEU A 154 -3.79 -1.93 16.74
N LEU A 155 -3.97 -1.18 15.66
CA LEU A 155 -3.38 0.14 15.50
C LEU A 155 -3.88 1.11 16.58
N ALA A 156 -5.19 1.10 16.87
CA ALA A 156 -5.77 1.91 17.92
C ALA A 156 -5.13 1.62 19.29
N SER A 157 -4.93 0.34 19.65
CA SER A 157 -4.28 -0.02 20.91
C SER A 157 -2.86 0.52 21.00
N ILE A 158 -2.07 0.40 19.93
CA ILE A 158 -0.68 0.89 19.85
C ILE A 158 -0.62 2.42 19.98
N PHE A 159 -1.53 3.13 19.31
CA PHE A 159 -1.57 4.59 19.41
C PHE A 159 -2.01 5.08 20.79
N LEU A 160 -2.97 4.40 21.41
CA LEU A 160 -3.45 4.74 22.75
C LEU A 160 -2.40 4.47 23.86
N GLU A 161 -1.50 3.52 23.65
CA GLU A 161 -0.34 3.34 24.53
C GLU A 161 0.61 4.55 24.49
N LYS A 162 0.77 5.18 23.32
CA LYS A 162 1.63 6.35 23.14
C LYS A 162 0.95 7.66 23.53
N GLU A 163 -0.34 7.77 23.28
CA GLU A 163 -1.14 8.97 23.49
C GLU A 163 -2.38 8.63 24.33
N VAL A 164 -2.17 8.52 25.64
CA VAL A 164 -3.24 8.16 26.59
C VAL A 164 -4.39 9.17 26.52
N GLY A 165 -5.60 8.64 26.29
CA GLY A 165 -6.82 9.46 26.20
C GLY A 165 -7.07 10.07 24.81
N ALA A 166 -6.26 9.76 23.80
CA ALA A 166 -6.56 10.13 22.41
C ALA A 166 -7.90 9.55 21.96
N LYS A 167 -8.55 10.23 21.03
CA LYS A 167 -9.82 9.77 20.45
C LYS A 167 -9.56 9.03 19.15
N ILE A 168 -10.16 7.85 19.00
CA ILE A 168 -10.11 7.06 17.78
C ILE A 168 -11.44 7.28 17.02
N VAL A 169 -11.33 7.69 15.77
CA VAL A 169 -12.48 7.76 14.86
C VAL A 169 -12.49 6.48 14.03
N HIS A 170 -13.58 5.78 14.01
CA HIS A 170 -13.76 4.55 13.25
C HIS A 170 -15.11 4.55 12.54
N ASP A 171 -15.22 3.76 11.47
CA ASP A 171 -16.49 3.50 10.80
C ASP A 171 -17.31 2.51 11.68
N PRO A 172 -18.56 2.80 11.97
CA PRO A 172 -19.40 1.93 12.80
C PRO A 172 -19.99 0.72 12.06
N ARG A 173 -19.75 0.59 10.75
CA ARG A 173 -20.26 -0.50 9.91
C ARG A 173 -19.38 -1.73 9.99
#